data_f10b0cbdcbd7608add2202469f50a1b8
#
_entry.id   f10b0cbdcbd7608add2202469f50a1b8
#
_cell.length_a   1.000
_cell.length_b   1.000
_cell.length_c   1.000
_cell.angle_alpha   90.00
_cell.angle_beta   90.00
_cell.angle_gamma   90.00
#
_symmetry.space_group_name_H-M   'P 1'
#
loop_
_entity.id
_entity.type
_entity.pdbx_description
1 polymer ?
#
loop_
_entity_poly.entity_id
_entity_poly.type
_entity_poly.pdbx_seq_one_letter_code
_entity_poly.pdbx_strand_id
1 'polypeptide(L)'
;MNCKVKLVLIYESNDEEAIAPVLARWASAVIAQRAEFECCLLDTSLRRAALPHLTRADAFLIFASEQSHGYSADLKAFIDQVAIRWQARPVAFIGYGGESGGINAIGQLRQVLAGQHAVPICSAVTLANPWALLDEDGIWREADQARIPMARMLVQLNWWARALRSAREKKPYELVSQ
;
A
#
# COMPACT_ATOMS: atom_id res chain seq x y z
N MET A 1 -3.60 -5.03 -26.29
CA MET A 1 -2.70 -4.05 -25.64
C MET A 1 -2.69 -4.35 -24.13
N ASN A 2 -1.52 -4.57 -23.54
CA ASN A 2 -1.42 -4.93 -22.12
C ASN A 2 -1.50 -3.64 -21.29
N CYS A 3 -2.70 -3.24 -20.85
CA CYS A 3 -2.91 -2.03 -20.06
C CYS A 3 -2.17 -2.15 -18.72
N LYS A 4 -1.42 -1.12 -18.33
CA LYS A 4 -0.71 -1.09 -17.04
C LYS A 4 -1.68 -1.20 -15.88
N VAL A 5 -1.21 -1.75 -14.76
CA VAL A 5 -1.93 -1.76 -13.49
C VAL A 5 -1.79 -0.39 -12.84
N LYS A 6 -2.90 0.28 -12.57
CA LYS A 6 -2.94 1.56 -11.85
C LYS A 6 -2.81 1.29 -10.36
N LEU A 7 -1.62 1.52 -9.84
CA LEU A 7 -1.26 1.30 -8.45
C LEU A 7 -1.27 2.62 -7.68
N VAL A 8 -2.07 2.70 -6.63
CA VAL A 8 -2.02 3.82 -5.68
C VAL A 8 -1.23 3.41 -4.46
N LEU A 9 -0.14 4.13 -4.20
CA LEU A 9 0.70 3.98 -3.04
C LEU A 9 0.28 5.02 -1.99
N ILE A 10 -0.18 4.54 -0.83
CA ILE A 10 -0.79 5.35 0.23
C ILE A 10 0.17 5.42 1.41
N TYR A 11 0.48 6.61 1.89
CA TYR A 11 1.32 6.87 3.05
C TYR A 11 0.80 8.04 3.88
N GLU A 12 1.26 8.14 5.12
CA GLU A 12 0.95 9.23 6.04
C GLU A 12 2.17 10.15 6.16
N SER A 13 1.99 11.46 5.90
CA SER A 13 3.07 12.44 6.08
C SER A 13 3.23 12.93 7.52
N ASN A 14 2.23 12.67 8.37
CA ASN A 14 2.20 13.12 9.79
C ASN A 14 2.95 12.19 10.74
N ASP A 15 3.82 11.33 10.21
CA ASP A 15 4.74 10.52 11.00
C ASP A 15 5.71 11.44 11.74
N GLU A 16 5.77 11.33 13.07
CA GLU A 16 6.63 12.16 13.93
C GLU A 16 8.11 12.10 13.50
N GLU A 17 8.52 11.00 12.88
CA GLU A 17 9.89 10.77 12.42
C GLU A 17 10.09 11.11 10.93
N ALA A 18 9.06 11.59 10.23
CA ALA A 18 9.06 11.95 8.81
C ALA A 18 9.64 10.89 7.85
N ILE A 19 9.69 9.62 8.27
CA ILE A 19 10.28 8.52 7.49
C ILE A 19 9.37 8.05 6.36
N ALA A 20 8.04 8.10 6.55
CA ALA A 20 7.07 7.59 5.59
C ALA A 20 7.19 8.22 4.19
N PRO A 21 7.37 9.56 4.04
CA PRO A 21 7.61 10.15 2.72
C PRO A 21 8.89 9.66 2.05
N VAL A 22 9.94 9.36 2.83
CA VAL A 22 11.21 8.85 2.32
C VAL A 22 11.02 7.43 1.79
N LEU A 23 10.41 6.55 2.57
CA LEU A 23 10.10 5.17 2.18
C LEU A 23 9.14 5.12 0.99
N ALA A 24 8.15 6.01 0.93
CA ALA A 24 7.21 6.10 -0.18
C ALA A 24 7.89 6.51 -1.48
N ARG A 25 8.82 7.46 -1.44
CA ARG A 25 9.65 7.83 -2.60
C ARG A 25 10.53 6.68 -3.07
N TRP A 26 11.20 5.98 -2.13
CA TRP A 26 11.98 4.78 -2.44
C TRP A 26 11.13 3.72 -3.15
N ALA A 27 10.00 3.33 -2.57
CA ALA A 27 9.13 2.32 -3.16
C ALA A 27 8.59 2.74 -4.53
N SER A 28 8.24 4.02 -4.69
CA SER A 28 7.82 4.58 -5.98
C SER A 28 8.91 4.46 -7.04
N ALA A 29 10.17 4.74 -6.68
CA ALA A 29 11.32 4.59 -7.59
C ALA A 29 11.54 3.12 -8.00
N VAL A 30 11.39 2.17 -7.07
CA VAL A 30 11.45 0.72 -7.37
C VAL A 30 10.31 0.31 -8.30
N ILE A 31 9.09 0.79 -8.05
CA ILE A 31 7.92 0.48 -8.88
C ILE A 31 8.04 1.09 -10.27
N ALA A 32 8.62 2.29 -10.40
CA ALA A 32 8.80 2.96 -11.69
C ALA A 32 9.69 2.19 -12.68
N GLN A 33 10.56 1.30 -12.18
CA GLN A 33 11.37 0.40 -13.00
C GLN A 33 10.56 -0.80 -13.55
N ARG A 34 9.31 -0.94 -13.17
CA ARG A 34 8.42 -2.05 -13.51
C ARG A 34 7.42 -1.60 -14.58
N ALA A 35 7.61 -2.07 -15.82
CA ALA A 35 6.79 -1.64 -16.96
C ALA A 35 5.29 -1.96 -16.81
N GLU A 36 4.95 -2.93 -15.95
CA GLU A 36 3.58 -3.37 -15.70
C GLU A 36 2.75 -2.42 -14.84
N PHE A 37 3.38 -1.44 -14.15
CA PHE A 37 2.68 -0.51 -13.25
C PHE A 37 2.66 0.94 -13.78
N GLU A 38 1.59 1.63 -13.43
CA GLU A 38 1.47 3.09 -13.39
C GLU A 38 1.20 3.48 -11.94
N CYS A 39 2.19 4.07 -11.27
CA CYS A 39 2.14 4.35 -9.84
C CYS A 39 1.79 5.82 -9.56
N CYS A 40 0.86 6.04 -8.63
CA CYS A 40 0.53 7.33 -8.06
C CYS A 40 0.78 7.31 -6.56
N LEU A 41 1.53 8.29 -6.04
CA LEU A 41 1.72 8.52 -4.61
C LEU A 41 0.55 9.32 -4.05
N LEU A 42 0.04 8.91 -2.89
CA LEU A 42 -1.08 9.54 -2.22
C LEU A 42 -0.79 9.67 -0.73
N ASP A 43 -0.74 10.91 -0.28
CA ASP A 43 -0.69 11.25 1.13
C ASP A 43 -2.11 11.27 1.71
N THR A 44 -2.33 10.59 2.83
CA THR A 44 -3.64 10.54 3.50
C THR A 44 -4.15 11.90 3.96
N SER A 45 -3.26 12.88 4.16
CA SER A 45 -3.64 14.27 4.48
C SER A 45 -4.39 14.97 3.33
N LEU A 46 -4.15 14.56 2.07
CA LEU A 46 -4.73 15.14 0.87
C LEU A 46 -6.04 14.46 0.43
N ARG A 47 -6.90 14.11 1.37
CA ARG A 47 -8.09 13.25 1.22
C ARG A 47 -8.99 13.58 0.02
N ARG A 48 -9.33 14.85 -0.23
CA ARG A 48 -10.23 15.27 -1.32
C ARG A 48 -9.59 15.13 -2.70
N ALA A 49 -8.31 15.44 -2.83
CA ALA A 49 -7.57 15.27 -4.08
C ALA A 49 -7.35 13.81 -4.45
N ALA A 50 -7.44 12.91 -3.46
CA ALA A 50 -7.22 11.47 -3.59
C ALA A 50 -8.32 10.72 -4.37
N LEU A 51 -9.58 11.16 -4.26
CA LEU A 51 -10.75 10.41 -4.74
C LEU A 51 -10.69 9.98 -6.21
N PRO A 52 -10.26 10.81 -7.19
CA PRO A 52 -10.18 10.38 -8.58
C PRO A 52 -9.17 9.25 -8.80
N HIS A 53 -8.02 9.29 -8.10
CA HIS A 53 -6.99 8.25 -8.19
C HIS A 53 -7.46 6.94 -7.58
N LEU A 54 -8.09 6.98 -6.40
CA LEU A 54 -8.64 5.81 -5.72
C LEU A 54 -9.74 5.13 -6.55
N THR A 55 -10.59 5.91 -7.20
CA THR A 55 -11.67 5.36 -8.05
C THR A 55 -11.13 4.58 -9.24
N ARG A 56 -10.01 5.04 -9.82
CA ARG A 56 -9.39 4.44 -11.01
C ARG A 56 -8.36 3.36 -10.67
N ALA A 57 -8.04 3.16 -9.40
CA ALA A 57 -7.04 2.21 -8.96
C ALA A 57 -7.41 0.76 -9.31
N ASP A 58 -6.44 0.00 -9.75
CA ASP A 58 -6.54 -1.46 -9.90
C ASP A 58 -6.01 -2.19 -8.67
N ALA A 59 -5.10 -1.55 -7.93
CA ALA A 59 -4.46 -2.10 -6.74
C ALA A 59 -4.01 -0.99 -5.79
N PHE A 60 -3.77 -1.35 -4.53
CA PHE A 60 -3.27 -0.46 -3.50
C PHE A 60 -2.01 -1.04 -2.84
N LEU A 61 -1.09 -0.15 -2.47
CA LEU A 61 0.06 -0.43 -1.62
C LEU A 61 0.02 0.56 -0.45
N ILE A 62 -0.15 0.06 0.77
CA ILE A 62 -0.31 0.89 1.97
C ILE A 62 0.97 0.81 2.80
N PHE A 63 1.53 1.96 3.13
CA PHE A 63 2.53 2.08 4.20
C PHE A 63 1.81 2.08 5.55
N ALA A 64 2.24 1.19 6.41
CA ALA A 64 1.66 0.99 7.74
C ALA A 64 2.73 1.25 8.82
N SER A 65 2.67 2.43 9.42
CA SER A 65 3.42 2.72 10.64
C SER A 65 2.88 1.86 11.79
N GLU A 66 3.77 1.22 12.54
CA GLU A 66 3.37 0.52 13.75
C GLU A 66 3.66 1.37 14.97
N GLN A 67 2.58 1.75 15.65
CA GLN A 67 2.59 2.48 16.92
C GLN A 67 1.86 1.63 17.97
N SER A 68 2.49 1.36 19.10
CA SER A 68 1.88 0.57 20.19
C SER A 68 1.22 -0.74 19.70
N HIS A 69 1.92 -1.47 18.81
CA HIS A 69 1.46 -2.74 18.21
C HIS A 69 0.23 -2.61 17.31
N GLY A 70 -0.11 -1.42 16.82
CA GLY A 70 -1.23 -1.18 15.92
C GLY A 70 -0.87 -0.19 14.82
N TYR A 71 -1.80 0.05 13.91
CA TYR A 71 -1.71 1.10 12.91
C TYR A 71 -2.34 2.40 13.43
N SER A 72 -2.05 3.53 12.79
CA SER A 72 -2.49 4.85 13.23
C SER A 72 -4.01 5.06 13.13
N ALA A 73 -4.56 5.92 13.99
CA ALA A 73 -5.97 6.32 13.94
C ALA A 73 -6.30 7.07 12.64
N ASP A 74 -5.35 7.86 12.11
CA ASP A 74 -5.52 8.63 10.88
C ASP A 74 -5.64 7.72 9.65
N LEU A 75 -4.84 6.66 9.59
CA LEU A 75 -4.97 5.64 8.54
C LEU A 75 -6.34 4.93 8.62
N LYS A 76 -6.80 4.63 9.84
CA LYS A 76 -8.14 4.06 10.01
C LYS A 76 -9.23 5.00 9.50
N ALA A 77 -9.18 6.27 9.90
CA ALA A 77 -10.14 7.28 9.46
C ALA A 77 -10.13 7.43 7.93
N PHE A 78 -8.95 7.40 7.31
CA PHE A 78 -8.83 7.43 5.85
C PHE A 78 -9.49 6.21 5.20
N ILE A 79 -9.19 4.99 5.70
CA ILE A 79 -9.74 3.73 5.15
C ILE A 79 -11.28 3.76 5.19
N ASP A 80 -11.88 4.20 6.29
CA ASP A 80 -13.33 4.24 6.44
C ASP A 80 -14.00 5.26 5.52
N GLN A 81 -13.38 6.42 5.32
CA GLN A 81 -13.92 7.47 4.44
C GLN A 81 -13.98 7.06 2.97
N VAL A 82 -13.10 6.18 2.53
CA VAL A 82 -13.02 5.76 1.13
C VAL A 82 -13.49 4.31 0.92
N ALA A 83 -14.27 3.79 1.84
CA ALA A 83 -14.67 2.38 1.96
C ALA A 83 -15.05 1.69 0.65
N ILE A 84 -15.91 2.29 -0.16
CA ILE A 84 -16.36 1.71 -1.44
C ILE A 84 -15.22 1.53 -2.46
N ARG A 85 -14.09 2.24 -2.30
CA ARG A 85 -12.97 2.18 -3.23
C ARG A 85 -12.09 0.95 -3.05
N TRP A 86 -12.20 0.28 -1.91
CA TRP A 86 -11.45 -0.96 -1.63
C TRP A 86 -12.02 -2.19 -2.31
N GLN A 87 -13.33 -2.19 -2.59
CA GLN A 87 -14.07 -3.37 -3.00
C GLN A 87 -13.48 -4.07 -4.22
N ALA A 88 -13.26 -5.38 -4.07
CA ALA A 88 -12.70 -6.27 -5.08
C ALA A 88 -11.38 -5.77 -5.70
N ARG A 89 -10.54 -5.11 -4.90
CA ARG A 89 -9.19 -4.67 -5.30
C ARG A 89 -8.15 -5.27 -4.36
N PRO A 90 -6.99 -5.68 -4.88
CA PRO A 90 -5.93 -6.23 -4.05
C PRO A 90 -5.20 -5.11 -3.32
N VAL A 91 -4.80 -5.41 -2.08
CA VAL A 91 -4.03 -4.52 -1.22
C VAL A 91 -2.78 -5.23 -0.75
N ALA A 92 -1.63 -4.60 -0.96
CA ALA A 92 -0.34 -4.97 -0.41
C ALA A 92 0.10 -4.01 0.69
N PHE A 93 1.09 -4.39 1.48
CA PHE A 93 1.56 -3.60 2.62
C PHE A 93 3.08 -3.50 2.67
N ILE A 94 3.56 -2.32 3.05
CA ILE A 94 4.90 -2.10 3.58
C ILE A 94 4.71 -1.63 5.01
N GLY A 95 4.99 -2.51 5.98
CA GLY A 95 5.00 -2.15 7.39
C GLY A 95 6.35 -1.59 7.80
N TYR A 96 6.35 -0.67 8.74
CA TYR A 96 7.56 -0.16 9.36
C TYR A 96 7.31 0.21 10.81
N GLY A 97 8.36 0.13 11.63
CA GLY A 97 8.28 0.36 13.05
C GLY A 97 9.57 -0.06 13.75
N GLY A 98 9.52 -0.26 15.06
CA GLY A 98 10.62 -0.79 15.84
C GLY A 98 11.03 -2.21 15.46
N GLU A 99 11.26 -3.08 16.41
CA GLU A 99 11.73 -4.46 16.19
C GLU A 99 10.77 -5.31 15.36
N SER A 100 9.45 -5.08 15.50
CA SER A 100 8.39 -5.80 14.76
C SER A 100 8.35 -5.46 13.27
N GLY A 101 8.93 -4.34 12.85
CA GLY A 101 8.93 -3.90 11.46
C GLY A 101 7.54 -3.64 10.87
N GLY A 102 6.54 -3.37 11.72
CA GLY A 102 5.16 -3.09 11.28
C GLY A 102 4.29 -4.33 11.07
N ILE A 103 4.72 -5.53 11.49
CA ILE A 103 3.96 -6.76 11.22
C ILE A 103 2.61 -6.80 11.94
N ASN A 104 2.51 -6.22 13.15
CA ASN A 104 1.27 -6.19 13.90
C ASN A 104 0.26 -5.24 13.26
N ALA A 105 0.70 -4.06 12.81
CA ALA A 105 -0.12 -3.12 12.06
C ALA A 105 -0.67 -3.76 10.78
N ILE A 106 0.17 -4.45 10.01
CA ILE A 106 -0.26 -5.21 8.81
C ILE A 106 -1.31 -6.26 9.17
N GLY A 107 -1.10 -7.01 10.26
CA GLY A 107 -2.03 -8.05 10.70
C GLY A 107 -3.44 -7.52 10.94
N GLN A 108 -3.55 -6.39 11.64
CA GLN A 108 -4.81 -5.71 11.90
C GLN A 108 -5.43 -5.11 10.63
N LEU A 109 -4.63 -4.45 9.79
CA LEU A 109 -5.10 -3.85 8.53
C LEU A 109 -5.68 -4.91 7.58
N ARG A 110 -5.15 -6.12 7.55
CA ARG A 110 -5.70 -7.23 6.77
C ARG A 110 -7.15 -7.52 7.15
N GLN A 111 -7.47 -7.54 8.44
CA GLN A 111 -8.83 -7.78 8.93
C GLN A 111 -9.76 -6.61 8.57
N VAL A 112 -9.32 -5.38 8.80
CA VAL A 112 -10.09 -4.17 8.49
C VAL A 112 -10.43 -4.10 7.01
N LEU A 113 -9.45 -4.28 6.14
CA LEU A 113 -9.62 -4.18 4.69
C LEU A 113 -10.40 -5.36 4.10
N ALA A 114 -10.26 -6.56 4.67
CA ALA A 114 -11.13 -7.68 4.31
C ALA A 114 -12.60 -7.37 4.63
N GLY A 115 -12.88 -6.73 5.77
CA GLY A 115 -14.21 -6.23 6.11
C GLY A 115 -14.74 -5.14 5.16
N GLN A 116 -13.86 -4.44 4.46
CA GLN A 116 -14.19 -3.49 3.39
C GLN A 116 -14.26 -4.14 1.99
N HIS A 117 -14.30 -5.46 1.93
CA HIS A 117 -14.32 -6.24 0.68
C HIS A 117 -13.08 -6.05 -0.21
N ALA A 118 -11.96 -5.57 0.34
CA ALA A 118 -10.67 -5.62 -0.33
C ALA A 118 -10.08 -7.04 -0.30
N VAL A 119 -9.03 -7.27 -1.07
CA VAL A 119 -8.31 -8.54 -1.08
C VAL A 119 -6.86 -8.31 -0.62
N PRO A 120 -6.58 -8.32 0.70
CA PRO A 120 -5.23 -8.23 1.21
C PRO A 120 -4.38 -9.41 0.71
N ILE A 121 -3.31 -9.14 -0.03
CA ILE A 121 -2.44 -10.21 -0.54
C ILE A 121 -1.52 -10.75 0.56
N CYS A 122 -1.07 -12.00 0.42
CA CYS A 122 -0.25 -12.66 1.45
C CYS A 122 1.11 -11.97 1.65
N SER A 123 1.81 -11.65 0.56
CA SER A 123 3.14 -11.00 0.64
C SER A 123 3.06 -9.58 1.15
N ALA A 124 4.02 -9.22 2.00
CA ALA A 124 4.23 -7.88 2.50
C ALA A 124 5.74 -7.62 2.66
N VAL A 125 6.12 -6.36 2.82
CA VAL A 125 7.46 -5.93 3.22
C VAL A 125 7.38 -5.42 4.64
N THR A 126 8.33 -5.80 5.50
CA THR A 126 8.46 -5.31 6.86
C THR A 126 9.84 -4.66 7.04
N LEU A 127 9.86 -3.45 7.60
CA LEU A 127 11.07 -2.64 7.75
C LEU A 127 11.27 -2.34 9.24
N ALA A 128 12.12 -3.14 9.88
CA ALA A 128 12.49 -2.90 11.28
C ALA A 128 13.49 -1.74 11.37
N ASN A 129 13.20 -0.78 12.23
CA ASN A 129 14.03 0.40 12.50
C ASN A 129 14.54 1.09 11.22
N PRO A 130 13.67 1.47 10.25
CA PRO A 130 14.11 1.97 8.95
C PRO A 130 14.89 3.30 9.05
N TRP A 131 14.67 4.09 10.09
CA TRP A 131 15.42 5.33 10.37
C TRP A 131 16.92 5.09 10.60
N ALA A 132 17.32 3.92 11.08
CA ALA A 132 18.73 3.55 11.22
C ALA A 132 19.46 3.40 9.86
N LEU A 133 18.70 3.36 8.76
CA LEU A 133 19.24 3.27 7.39
C LEU A 133 19.17 4.60 6.64
N LEU A 134 18.83 5.70 7.32
CA LEU A 134 18.98 7.04 6.76
C LEU A 134 20.45 7.45 6.79
N ASP A 135 20.92 8.01 5.68
CA ASP A 135 22.23 8.65 5.66
C ASP A 135 22.16 10.10 6.18
N GLU A 136 23.31 10.76 6.22
CA GLU A 136 23.45 12.15 6.71
C GLU A 136 22.60 13.16 5.90
N ASP A 137 22.27 12.82 4.65
CA ASP A 137 21.40 13.62 3.77
C ASP A 137 19.91 13.24 3.89
N GLY A 138 19.56 12.33 4.80
CA GLY A 138 18.18 11.84 4.98
C GLY A 138 17.70 10.93 3.84
N ILE A 139 18.60 10.32 3.09
CA ILE A 139 18.28 9.36 2.04
C ILE A 139 18.26 7.96 2.66
N TRP A 140 17.14 7.24 2.46
CA TRP A 140 17.04 5.87 2.94
C TRP A 140 17.80 4.90 2.04
N ARG A 141 18.76 4.20 2.63
CA ARG A 141 19.56 3.18 1.95
C ARG A 141 18.82 1.85 2.02
N GLU A 142 18.42 1.34 0.86
CA GLU A 142 17.74 0.05 0.76
C GLU A 142 18.63 -1.05 1.34
N ALA A 143 18.14 -1.73 2.39
CA ALA A 143 18.75 -2.96 2.82
C ALA A 143 18.38 -4.08 1.84
N ASP A 144 19.32 -5.02 1.58
CA ASP A 144 19.06 -6.21 0.75
C ASP A 144 17.84 -7.00 1.23
N GLN A 145 17.50 -6.90 2.51
CA GLN A 145 16.33 -7.51 3.12
C GLN A 145 14.99 -7.01 2.53
N ALA A 146 14.91 -5.75 2.05
CA ALA A 146 13.69 -5.18 1.48
C ALA A 146 13.51 -5.53 -0.01
N ARG A 147 14.60 -5.74 -0.74
CA ARG A 147 14.60 -5.94 -2.20
C ARG A 147 13.85 -7.20 -2.64
N ILE A 148 14.16 -8.34 -2.04
CA ILE A 148 13.56 -9.64 -2.41
C ILE A 148 12.07 -9.69 -2.04
N PRO A 149 11.66 -9.33 -0.80
CA PRO A 149 10.24 -9.25 -0.44
C PRO A 149 9.45 -8.29 -1.33
N MET A 150 10.01 -7.11 -1.64
CA MET A 150 9.38 -6.12 -2.52
C MET A 150 9.13 -6.68 -3.93
N ALA A 151 10.14 -7.30 -4.54
CA ALA A 151 10.01 -7.89 -5.87
C ALA A 151 8.93 -8.98 -5.89
N ARG A 152 8.91 -9.87 -4.91
CA ARG A 152 7.90 -10.94 -4.76
C ARG A 152 6.50 -10.35 -4.58
N MET A 153 6.35 -9.37 -3.71
CA MET A 153 5.09 -8.70 -3.45
C MET A 153 4.52 -8.05 -4.71
N LEU A 154 5.33 -7.33 -5.48
CA LEU A 154 4.90 -6.67 -6.72
C LEU A 154 4.45 -7.67 -7.80
N VAL A 155 5.12 -8.82 -7.94
CA VAL A 155 4.69 -9.88 -8.87
C VAL A 155 3.31 -10.39 -8.48
N GLN A 156 3.08 -10.70 -7.20
CA GLN A 156 1.79 -11.17 -6.72
C GLN A 156 0.70 -10.09 -6.85
N LEU A 157 1.03 -8.86 -6.50
CA LEU A 157 0.09 -7.73 -6.60
C LEU A 157 -0.36 -7.51 -8.05
N ASN A 158 0.56 -7.58 -9.01
CA ASN A 158 0.23 -7.47 -10.43
C ASN A 158 -0.73 -8.59 -10.88
N TRP A 159 -0.47 -9.83 -10.46
CA TRP A 159 -1.33 -10.97 -10.81
C TRP A 159 -2.76 -10.76 -10.27
N TRP A 160 -2.90 -10.44 -8.98
CA TRP A 160 -4.19 -10.18 -8.35
C TRP A 160 -4.91 -8.99 -8.97
N ALA A 161 -4.20 -7.89 -9.24
CA ALA A 161 -4.77 -6.69 -9.84
C ALA A 161 -5.40 -6.98 -11.20
N ARG A 162 -4.71 -7.75 -12.04
CA ARG A 162 -5.22 -8.16 -13.37
C ARG A 162 -6.41 -9.11 -13.27
N ALA A 163 -6.34 -10.09 -12.38
CA ALA A 163 -7.42 -11.06 -12.17
C ALA A 163 -8.70 -10.36 -11.71
N LEU A 164 -8.59 -9.51 -10.66
CA LEU A 164 -9.75 -8.81 -10.11
C LEU A 164 -10.26 -7.70 -11.04
N ARG A 165 -9.41 -7.02 -11.79
CA ARG A 165 -9.84 -6.07 -12.83
C ARG A 165 -10.67 -6.79 -13.89
N SER A 166 -10.17 -7.91 -14.42
CA SER A 166 -10.93 -8.71 -15.40
C SER A 166 -12.27 -9.20 -14.85
N ALA A 167 -12.32 -9.57 -13.57
CA ALA A 167 -13.57 -9.97 -12.94
C ALA A 167 -14.57 -8.79 -12.84
N ARG A 168 -14.11 -7.61 -12.38
CA ARG A 168 -14.94 -6.40 -12.29
C ARG A 168 -15.44 -5.90 -13.65
N GLU A 169 -14.64 -6.03 -14.71
CA GLU A 169 -15.03 -5.68 -16.09
C GLU A 169 -16.14 -6.59 -16.61
N LYS A 170 -16.15 -7.87 -16.22
CA LYS A 170 -17.19 -8.84 -16.62
C LYS A 170 -18.47 -8.67 -15.79
N LYS A 171 -18.34 -8.45 -14.51
CA LYS A 171 -19.44 -8.25 -13.57
C LYS A 171 -19.03 -7.27 -12.48
N PRO A 172 -19.65 -6.07 -12.40
CA PRO A 172 -19.39 -5.12 -11.33
C PRO A 172 -19.61 -5.76 -9.95
N TYR A 173 -18.70 -5.47 -9.00
CA TYR A 173 -18.71 -6.13 -7.69
C TYR A 173 -19.96 -5.76 -6.86
N GLU A 174 -20.47 -4.56 -7.05
CA GLU A 174 -21.73 -4.10 -6.41
C GLU A 174 -22.93 -4.99 -6.72
N LEU A 175 -22.91 -5.71 -7.83
CA LEU A 175 -23.94 -6.68 -8.19
C LEU A 175 -23.73 -8.08 -7.60
N VAL A 176 -22.62 -8.27 -6.88
CA VAL A 176 -22.26 -9.55 -6.25
C VAL A 176 -22.39 -9.48 -4.73
N SER A 177 -22.23 -8.29 -4.16
CA SER A 177 -22.20 -8.06 -2.71
C SER A 177 -23.54 -7.71 -2.10
N GLN A 178 -24.65 -7.84 -2.86
CA GLN A 178 -26.02 -7.64 -2.37
C GLN A 178 -26.59 -8.90 -1.73
#